data_9a043e256afdd2fe6d97ee03ca66b306
#
_entry.id   9a043e256afdd2fe6d97ee03ca66b306
#
_cell.length_a   1.000
_cell.length_b   1.000
_cell.length_c   1.000
_cell.angle_alpha   90.00
_cell.angle_beta   90.00
_cell.angle_gamma   90.00
#
_symmetry.space_group_name_H-M   'P 1'
#
loop_
_entity.id
_entity.type
_entity.pdbx_description
1 polymer ?
#
loop_
_entity_poly.entity_id
_entity_poly.type
_entity_poly.pdbx_seq_one_letter_code
_entity_poly.pdbx_strand_id
1 'polypeptide(L)'
;MDRNIKKRVSAVLKYKQMNVNRASKFLDMPQRTLNRQVNEDGNISMELVYAILSNFPEISAAWLISGEGSMIADECVIPEGAVPYYNDLPVSAGLKDAFDPARENPTAYISLPTKIADFYFPVSGNSMEPEINDGDIVGVNKVSRNEGIVHGDVYMIVTNDARMIKRCYHDNNDPNLIWCVSPNYPSFPINKNDVCALFKVVNRIETF
;
A
#
# COMPACT_ATOMS: atom_id res chain seq x y z
N MET A 1 5.33 -34.28 -10.14
CA MET A 1 4.98 -32.88 -10.29
C MET A 1 3.74 -32.80 -11.18
N ASP A 2 2.73 -32.11 -10.74
CA ASP A 2 1.36 -32.25 -11.18
C ASP A 2 1.17 -31.86 -12.65
N ARG A 3 0.64 -32.80 -13.49
CA ARG A 3 0.26 -32.52 -14.90
C ARG A 3 -0.72 -31.34 -15.06
N ASN A 4 -1.31 -30.90 -13.95
CA ASN A 4 -2.25 -29.78 -13.93
C ASN A 4 -1.57 -28.41 -14.01
N ILE A 5 -0.34 -28.21 -13.49
CA ILE A 5 0.33 -26.90 -13.58
C ILE A 5 0.61 -26.49 -15.03
N LYS A 6 0.95 -27.45 -15.89
CA LYS A 6 1.16 -27.20 -17.31
C LYS A 6 -0.11 -26.69 -18.01
N LYS A 7 -1.25 -27.30 -17.71
CA LYS A 7 -2.56 -26.84 -18.23
C LYS A 7 -2.87 -25.43 -17.74
N ARG A 8 -2.56 -25.12 -16.47
CA ARG A 8 -2.78 -23.80 -15.90
C ARG A 8 -1.87 -22.74 -16.54
N VAL A 9 -0.59 -23.03 -16.73
CA VAL A 9 0.33 -22.14 -17.48
C VAL A 9 -0.18 -21.89 -18.90
N SER A 10 -0.61 -22.94 -19.60
CA SER A 10 -1.19 -22.80 -20.96
C SER A 10 -2.47 -21.97 -20.95
N ALA A 11 -3.32 -22.10 -19.91
CA ALA A 11 -4.53 -21.28 -19.74
C ALA A 11 -4.19 -19.80 -19.52
N VAL A 12 -3.16 -19.48 -18.73
CA VAL A 12 -2.69 -18.09 -18.55
C VAL A 12 -2.23 -17.50 -19.89
N LEU A 13 -1.39 -18.21 -20.64
CA LEU A 13 -0.92 -17.73 -21.95
C LEU A 13 -2.07 -17.50 -22.93
N LYS A 14 -3.07 -18.40 -22.93
CA LYS A 14 -4.27 -18.24 -23.73
C LYS A 14 -5.11 -17.04 -23.30
N TYR A 15 -5.30 -16.86 -22.00
CA TYR A 15 -5.99 -15.69 -21.44
C TYR A 15 -5.34 -14.37 -21.85
N LYS A 16 -4.00 -14.34 -21.81
CA LYS A 16 -3.19 -13.19 -22.26
C LYS A 16 -3.04 -13.09 -23.78
N GLN A 17 -3.69 -13.96 -24.54
CA GLN A 17 -3.60 -14.00 -25.99
C GLN A 17 -2.14 -14.08 -26.50
N MET A 18 -1.29 -14.78 -25.76
CA MET A 18 0.13 -14.94 -26.07
C MET A 18 0.41 -16.32 -26.67
N ASN A 19 1.06 -16.36 -27.82
CA ASN A 19 1.73 -17.55 -28.29
C ASN A 19 3.14 -17.65 -27.65
N VAL A 20 3.78 -18.82 -27.79
CA VAL A 20 5.10 -19.09 -27.19
C VAL A 20 6.15 -18.05 -27.60
N ASN A 21 6.13 -17.59 -28.85
CA ASN A 21 7.07 -16.57 -29.34
C ASN A 21 6.90 -15.22 -28.62
N ARG A 22 5.67 -14.79 -28.47
CA ARG A 22 5.36 -13.53 -27.78
C ARG A 22 5.63 -13.64 -26.28
N ALA A 23 5.24 -14.77 -25.68
CA ALA A 23 5.48 -15.05 -24.28
C ALA A 23 6.99 -15.13 -23.94
N SER A 24 7.80 -15.74 -24.80
CA SER A 24 9.25 -15.84 -24.58
C SER A 24 9.94 -14.48 -24.52
N LYS A 25 9.54 -13.55 -25.38
CA LYS A 25 10.05 -12.17 -25.37
C LYS A 25 9.57 -11.37 -24.17
N PHE A 26 8.29 -11.57 -23.79
CA PHE A 26 7.67 -10.82 -22.70
C PHE A 26 8.17 -11.27 -21.32
N LEU A 27 8.37 -12.59 -21.15
CA LEU A 27 8.84 -13.19 -19.90
C LEU A 27 10.38 -13.28 -19.82
N ASP A 28 11.09 -12.73 -20.81
CA ASP A 28 12.55 -12.80 -20.93
C ASP A 28 13.10 -14.23 -20.80
N MET A 29 12.46 -15.17 -21.50
CA MET A 29 12.85 -16.60 -21.48
C MET A 29 13.17 -17.10 -22.88
N PRO A 30 14.21 -18.00 -23.04
CA PRO A 30 14.50 -18.59 -24.33
C PRO A 30 13.28 -19.34 -24.89
N GLN A 31 12.92 -19.05 -26.14
CA GLN A 31 11.74 -19.63 -26.79
C GLN A 31 11.75 -21.17 -26.78
N ARG A 32 12.91 -21.78 -27.00
CA ARG A 32 13.06 -23.24 -26.97
C ARG A 32 12.75 -23.82 -25.60
N THR A 33 13.19 -23.14 -24.52
CA THR A 33 12.94 -23.53 -23.13
C THR A 33 11.46 -23.44 -22.83
N LEU A 34 10.83 -22.32 -23.19
CA LEU A 34 9.41 -22.11 -22.96
C LEU A 34 8.56 -23.10 -23.76
N ASN A 35 8.88 -23.32 -25.03
CA ASN A 35 8.17 -24.31 -25.88
C ASN A 35 8.21 -25.71 -25.29
N ARG A 36 9.39 -26.17 -24.83
CA ARG A 36 9.54 -27.46 -24.18
C ARG A 36 8.70 -27.59 -22.91
N GLN A 37 8.61 -26.52 -22.10
CA GLN A 37 7.85 -26.54 -20.86
C GLN A 37 6.34 -26.50 -21.09
N VAL A 38 5.89 -25.77 -22.11
CA VAL A 38 4.44 -25.55 -22.36
C VAL A 38 3.86 -26.62 -23.28
N ASN A 39 4.50 -26.96 -24.38
CA ASN A 39 3.97 -27.80 -25.47
C ASN A 39 4.52 -29.21 -25.53
N GLU A 40 5.72 -29.46 -24.96
CA GLU A 40 6.38 -30.76 -24.99
C GLU A 40 6.37 -31.43 -23.60
N ASP A 41 7.07 -32.54 -23.41
CA ASP A 41 7.14 -33.29 -22.16
C ASP A 41 8.04 -32.65 -21.07
N GLY A 42 8.41 -31.39 -21.22
CA GLY A 42 9.20 -30.66 -20.24
C GLY A 42 8.42 -30.34 -18.96
N ASN A 43 9.11 -30.32 -17.82
CA ASN A 43 8.55 -29.87 -16.56
C ASN A 43 8.48 -28.33 -16.53
N ILE A 44 7.44 -27.79 -15.90
CA ILE A 44 7.36 -26.36 -15.61
C ILE A 44 8.41 -26.02 -14.56
N SER A 45 9.27 -25.05 -14.86
CA SER A 45 10.28 -24.54 -13.90
C SER A 45 9.69 -23.50 -12.97
N MET A 46 10.26 -23.38 -11.77
CA MET A 46 9.88 -22.29 -10.83
C MET A 46 10.19 -20.92 -11.41
N GLU A 47 11.22 -20.81 -12.25
CA GLU A 47 11.56 -19.59 -12.98
C GLU A 47 10.40 -19.11 -13.87
N LEU A 48 9.76 -20.04 -14.61
CA LEU A 48 8.58 -19.71 -15.42
C LEU A 48 7.38 -19.32 -14.55
N VAL A 49 7.16 -20.02 -13.44
CA VAL A 49 6.10 -19.67 -12.48
C VAL A 49 6.32 -18.26 -11.92
N TYR A 50 7.53 -17.98 -11.48
CA TYR A 50 7.91 -16.66 -10.98
C TYR A 50 7.75 -15.56 -12.04
N ALA A 51 8.23 -15.81 -13.26
CA ALA A 51 8.10 -14.86 -14.38
C ALA A 51 6.61 -14.55 -14.68
N ILE A 52 5.73 -15.57 -14.67
CA ILE A 52 4.30 -15.37 -14.85
C ILE A 52 3.70 -14.50 -13.74
N LEU A 53 3.95 -14.84 -12.48
CA LEU A 53 3.37 -14.12 -11.34
C LEU A 53 3.90 -12.68 -11.21
N SER A 54 5.16 -12.44 -11.54
CA SER A 54 5.75 -11.09 -11.54
C SER A 54 5.23 -10.20 -12.65
N ASN A 55 4.93 -10.77 -13.83
CA ASN A 55 4.45 -9.99 -14.98
C ASN A 55 2.93 -9.92 -15.10
N PHE A 56 2.21 -10.79 -14.40
CA PHE A 56 0.74 -10.87 -14.42
C PHE A 56 0.21 -10.93 -12.97
N PRO A 57 0.23 -9.82 -12.24
CA PRO A 57 -0.16 -9.77 -10.82
C PRO A 57 -1.61 -10.17 -10.58
N GLU A 58 -2.47 -10.11 -11.61
CA GLU A 58 -3.85 -10.57 -11.54
C GLU A 58 -4.00 -12.09 -11.55
N ILE A 59 -2.92 -12.85 -11.81
CA ILE A 59 -2.98 -14.32 -11.78
C ILE A 59 -2.77 -14.83 -10.34
N SER A 60 -3.73 -15.59 -9.84
CA SER A 60 -3.65 -16.22 -8.52
C SER A 60 -2.48 -17.20 -8.43
N ALA A 61 -1.56 -16.98 -7.49
CA ALA A 61 -0.44 -17.87 -7.21
C ALA A 61 -0.96 -19.23 -6.69
N ALA A 62 -1.97 -19.24 -5.82
CA ALA A 62 -2.60 -20.45 -5.33
C ALA A 62 -3.18 -21.28 -6.48
N TRP A 63 -3.95 -20.65 -7.36
CA TRP A 63 -4.48 -21.36 -8.53
C TRP A 63 -3.37 -21.83 -9.47
N LEU A 64 -2.38 -21.01 -9.77
CA LEU A 64 -1.31 -21.39 -10.71
C LEU A 64 -0.51 -22.59 -10.19
N ILE A 65 -0.18 -22.61 -8.89
CA ILE A 65 0.69 -23.64 -8.28
C ILE A 65 -0.12 -24.88 -7.85
N SER A 66 -1.22 -24.71 -7.12
CA SER A 66 -1.98 -25.82 -6.53
C SER A 66 -3.29 -26.13 -7.29
N GLY A 67 -3.86 -25.15 -7.99
CA GLY A 67 -5.17 -25.25 -8.63
C GLY A 67 -6.32 -24.85 -7.71
N GLU A 68 -6.02 -24.25 -6.56
CA GLU A 68 -7.03 -23.79 -5.61
C GLU A 68 -7.53 -22.39 -5.99
N GLY A 69 -8.85 -22.20 -5.91
CA GLY A 69 -9.50 -20.93 -6.26
C GLY A 69 -9.65 -20.69 -7.77
N SER A 70 -9.78 -19.43 -8.17
CA SER A 70 -9.91 -18.99 -9.56
C SER A 70 -8.56 -18.61 -10.17
N MET A 71 -8.46 -18.68 -11.52
CA MET A 71 -7.25 -18.31 -12.26
C MET A 71 -6.89 -16.85 -12.07
N ILE A 72 -7.89 -16.00 -12.13
CA ILE A 72 -7.73 -14.59 -11.76
C ILE A 72 -7.78 -14.57 -10.24
N ALA A 73 -6.75 -14.03 -9.62
CA ALA A 73 -6.83 -13.69 -8.22
C ALA A 73 -8.13 -12.92 -8.08
N ASP A 74 -9.03 -13.38 -7.21
CA ASP A 74 -10.22 -12.59 -6.94
C ASP A 74 -9.66 -11.18 -6.72
N GLU A 75 -9.91 -10.28 -7.70
CA GLU A 75 -9.76 -8.86 -7.42
C GLU A 75 -10.50 -8.74 -6.10
N CYS A 76 -9.77 -8.41 -5.05
CA CYS A 76 -10.39 -8.10 -3.78
C CYS A 76 -11.47 -7.13 -4.19
N VAL A 77 -12.73 -7.61 -4.29
CA VAL A 77 -13.83 -6.75 -4.74
C VAL A 77 -13.84 -5.66 -3.69
N ILE A 78 -13.11 -4.58 -4.02
CA ILE A 78 -12.99 -3.44 -3.12
C ILE A 78 -14.43 -2.97 -2.98
N PRO A 79 -15.06 -3.13 -1.82
CA PRO A 79 -16.44 -2.72 -1.64
C PRO A 79 -16.55 -1.25 -2.03
N GLU A 80 -17.62 -0.88 -2.71
CA GLU A 80 -17.85 0.51 -3.07
C GLU A 80 -17.74 1.39 -1.80
N GLY A 81 -16.89 2.41 -1.85
CA GLY A 81 -16.61 3.27 -0.70
C GLY A 81 -15.60 2.74 0.31
N ALA A 82 -15.01 1.57 0.10
CA ALA A 82 -13.92 1.09 0.95
C ALA A 82 -12.67 1.97 0.80
N VAL A 83 -12.00 2.19 1.93
CA VAL A 83 -10.85 3.07 2.06
C VAL A 83 -9.59 2.23 2.27
N PRO A 84 -8.50 2.48 1.54
CA PRO A 84 -7.27 1.73 1.67
C PRO A 84 -6.64 1.88 3.06
N TYR A 85 -6.16 0.75 3.61
CA TYR A 85 -5.44 0.64 4.87
C TYR A 85 -4.00 0.20 4.61
N TYR A 86 -3.05 0.88 5.22
CA TYR A 86 -1.62 0.64 5.07
C TYR A 86 -1.00 0.31 6.43
N ASN A 87 -0.75 -0.99 6.68
CA ASN A 87 -0.12 -1.44 7.94
C ASN A 87 1.37 -1.11 7.97
N ASP A 88 2.04 -1.36 6.86
CA ASP A 88 3.48 -1.21 6.71
C ASP A 88 3.80 -0.06 5.75
N LEU A 89 3.82 1.16 6.28
CA LEU A 89 4.54 2.22 5.57
C LEU A 89 6.00 2.17 6.04
N PRO A 90 6.94 1.85 5.14
CA PRO A 90 8.34 1.82 5.52
C PRO A 90 8.76 3.22 6.00
N VAL A 91 8.99 3.32 7.32
CA VAL A 91 9.53 4.53 7.97
C VAL A 91 11.02 4.70 7.64
N SER A 92 11.63 3.76 6.90
CA SER A 92 13.08 3.61 6.82
C SER A 92 13.64 3.35 5.43
N ALA A 93 13.23 4.09 4.45
CA ALA A 93 14.06 4.16 3.24
C ALA A 93 14.15 5.63 2.88
N GLY A 94 15.28 6.29 3.14
CA GLY A 94 15.68 7.64 2.77
C GLY A 94 14.67 8.37 1.87
N LEU A 95 13.57 8.82 2.46
CA LEU A 95 12.37 9.23 1.76
C LEU A 95 12.57 10.59 1.10
N LYS A 96 13.17 10.57 -0.08
CA LYS A 96 12.99 11.67 -1.04
C LYS A 96 11.61 11.64 -1.71
N ASP A 97 10.86 10.53 -1.59
CA ASP A 97 9.51 10.39 -2.10
C ASP A 97 8.52 10.31 -0.92
N ALA A 98 7.85 11.44 -0.68
CA ALA A 98 6.71 11.48 0.25
C ALA A 98 5.74 10.34 -0.07
N PHE A 99 5.13 9.73 0.97
CA PHE A 99 4.07 8.73 0.80
C PHE A 99 3.12 9.16 -0.33
N ASP A 100 3.16 8.40 -1.41
CA ASP A 100 2.25 8.57 -2.54
C ASP A 100 1.34 7.35 -2.61
N PRO A 101 0.07 7.51 -2.22
CA PRO A 101 -0.90 6.40 -2.26
C PRO A 101 -1.04 5.74 -3.63
N ALA A 102 -0.69 6.46 -4.71
CA ALA A 102 -0.74 5.93 -6.07
C ALA A 102 0.40 4.93 -6.37
N ARG A 103 1.45 4.91 -5.55
CA ARG A 103 2.63 4.05 -5.71
C ARG A 103 2.69 2.89 -4.72
N GLU A 104 1.88 2.96 -3.66
CA GLU A 104 1.88 1.97 -2.58
C GLU A 104 0.66 1.04 -2.71
N ASN A 105 0.90 -0.24 -2.56
CA ASN A 105 -0.20 -1.21 -2.49
C ASN A 105 -0.77 -1.23 -1.07
N PRO A 106 -2.08 -1.03 -0.88
CA PRO A 106 -2.68 -1.14 0.45
C PRO A 106 -2.59 -2.57 0.98
N THR A 107 -2.40 -2.69 2.28
CA THR A 107 -2.37 -3.99 2.98
C THR A 107 -3.78 -4.59 3.06
N ALA A 108 -4.79 -3.73 3.21
CA ALA A 108 -6.20 -4.11 3.32
C ALA A 108 -7.10 -2.93 2.93
N TYR A 109 -8.41 -3.14 3.00
CA TYR A 109 -9.40 -2.09 2.81
C TYR A 109 -10.38 -2.08 3.99
N ILE A 110 -10.72 -0.89 4.47
CA ILE A 110 -11.71 -0.69 5.53
C ILE A 110 -12.98 -0.11 4.91
N SER A 111 -14.12 -0.79 5.11
CA SER A 111 -15.41 -0.33 4.65
C SER A 111 -16.21 0.16 5.86
N LEU A 112 -16.60 1.42 5.82
CA LEU A 112 -17.52 2.03 6.79
C LEU A 112 -18.82 2.41 6.08
N PRO A 113 -19.94 2.54 6.82
CA PRO A 113 -21.22 2.97 6.24
C PRO A 113 -21.15 4.29 5.47
N THR A 114 -20.20 5.15 5.83
CA THR A 114 -19.94 6.42 5.16
C THR A 114 -18.44 6.58 4.97
N LYS A 115 -18.02 6.94 3.75
CA LYS A 115 -16.62 7.27 3.49
C LYS A 115 -16.29 8.62 4.13
N ILE A 116 -15.44 8.61 5.16
CA ILE A 116 -15.03 9.81 5.92
C ILE A 116 -13.53 10.07 5.87
N ALA A 117 -12.75 9.13 5.35
CA ALA A 117 -11.29 9.23 5.24
C ALA A 117 -10.81 8.85 3.84
N ASP A 118 -9.65 9.36 3.44
CA ASP A 118 -8.97 8.93 2.21
C ASP A 118 -8.12 7.69 2.44
N PHE A 119 -7.53 7.57 3.65
CA PHE A 119 -6.62 6.47 4.04
C PHE A 119 -6.78 6.12 5.50
N TYR A 120 -6.40 4.87 5.85
CA TYR A 120 -6.30 4.39 7.23
C TYR A 120 -4.88 3.92 7.53
N PHE A 121 -4.40 4.24 8.75
CA PHE A 121 -3.09 3.86 9.26
C PHE A 121 -3.16 3.39 10.71
N PRO A 122 -2.35 2.39 11.12
CA PRO A 122 -2.20 2.04 12.51
C PRO A 122 -1.40 3.12 13.24
N VAL A 123 -1.73 3.30 14.50
CA VAL A 123 -0.99 4.15 15.43
C VAL A 123 0.01 3.30 16.18
N SER A 124 1.23 3.78 16.29
CA SER A 124 2.26 3.19 17.13
C SER A 124 2.85 4.23 18.06
N GLY A 125 2.86 3.92 19.35
CA GLY A 125 3.35 4.78 20.43
C GLY A 125 2.27 5.57 21.13
N ASN A 126 2.61 6.07 22.31
CA ASN A 126 1.72 6.65 23.30
C ASN A 126 1.68 8.19 23.31
N SER A 127 2.25 8.83 22.28
CA SER A 127 2.43 10.29 22.29
C SER A 127 1.12 11.07 22.35
N MET A 128 0.04 10.51 21.86
CA MET A 128 -1.28 11.14 21.79
C MET A 128 -2.29 10.56 22.78
N GLU A 129 -1.86 9.66 23.67
CA GLU A 129 -2.74 9.14 24.73
C GLU A 129 -3.17 10.25 25.71
N PRO A 130 -4.41 10.17 26.20
CA PRO A 130 -5.45 9.14 25.98
C PRO A 130 -6.36 9.41 24.76
N GLU A 131 -6.09 10.45 23.99
CA GLU A 131 -6.94 10.83 22.85
C GLU A 131 -6.84 9.83 21.69
N ILE A 132 -5.62 9.38 21.39
CA ILE A 132 -5.33 8.33 20.40
C ILE A 132 -4.32 7.39 21.05
N ASN A 133 -4.70 6.12 21.17
CA ASN A 133 -3.91 5.12 21.89
C ASN A 133 -3.01 4.32 20.93
N ASP A 134 -1.98 3.69 21.51
CA ASP A 134 -1.18 2.71 20.81
C ASP A 134 -2.08 1.56 20.30
N GLY A 135 -1.89 1.17 19.04
CA GLY A 135 -2.71 0.14 18.38
C GLY A 135 -4.02 0.65 17.76
N ASP A 136 -4.47 1.86 18.03
CA ASP A 136 -5.62 2.44 17.33
C ASP A 136 -5.37 2.55 15.82
N ILE A 137 -6.44 2.65 15.05
CA ILE A 137 -6.39 2.96 13.62
C ILE A 137 -6.94 4.36 13.40
N VAL A 138 -6.19 5.22 12.72
CA VAL A 138 -6.65 6.57 12.37
C VAL A 138 -7.00 6.66 10.90
N GLY A 139 -8.15 7.26 10.62
CA GLY A 139 -8.55 7.68 9.29
C GLY A 139 -8.10 9.11 9.03
N VAL A 140 -7.50 9.33 7.87
CA VAL A 140 -6.89 10.60 7.52
C VAL A 140 -7.29 11.07 6.12
N ASN A 141 -7.35 12.39 5.96
CA ASN A 141 -7.53 13.05 4.66
C ASN A 141 -6.26 13.81 4.28
N LYS A 142 -5.83 13.67 3.03
CA LYS A 142 -4.65 14.37 2.53
C LYS A 142 -4.95 15.88 2.47
N VAL A 143 -4.05 16.67 3.05
CA VAL A 143 -4.11 18.13 3.03
C VAL A 143 -3.28 18.62 1.85
N SER A 144 -3.87 19.44 0.99
CA SER A 144 -3.12 20.07 -0.10
C SER A 144 -2.21 21.18 0.44
N ARG A 145 -1.08 21.40 -0.24
CA ARG A 145 -0.08 22.40 0.20
C ARG A 145 -0.64 23.80 0.40
N ASN A 146 -1.73 24.13 -0.31
CA ASN A 146 -2.36 25.46 -0.26
C ASN A 146 -3.39 25.60 0.87
N GLU A 147 -3.86 24.50 1.47
CA GLU A 147 -4.89 24.55 2.51
C GLU A 147 -4.32 24.83 3.90
N GLY A 148 -3.08 24.39 4.15
CA GLY A 148 -2.43 24.58 5.44
C GLY A 148 -3.08 23.74 6.55
N ILE A 149 -2.76 24.07 7.80
CA ILE A 149 -3.37 23.45 8.99
C ILE A 149 -4.54 24.26 9.51
N VAL A 150 -5.50 23.58 10.16
CA VAL A 150 -6.49 24.22 11.03
C VAL A 150 -5.92 24.20 12.45
N HIS A 151 -5.92 25.35 13.08
CA HIS A 151 -5.35 25.55 14.42
C HIS A 151 -6.02 24.64 15.46
N GLY A 152 -5.25 23.79 16.10
CA GLY A 152 -5.71 22.88 17.13
C GLY A 152 -6.21 21.51 16.65
N ASP A 153 -6.23 21.24 15.35
CA ASP A 153 -6.57 19.92 14.81
C ASP A 153 -5.39 18.95 14.87
N VAL A 154 -5.71 17.66 14.80
CA VAL A 154 -4.72 16.58 14.82
C VAL A 154 -4.34 16.21 13.39
N TYR A 155 -3.04 16.07 13.17
CA TYR A 155 -2.46 15.73 11.88
C TYR A 155 -1.46 14.60 11.98
N MET A 156 -1.44 13.75 10.97
CA MET A 156 -0.29 12.91 10.68
C MET A 156 0.66 13.72 9.78
N ILE A 157 1.87 13.94 10.28
CA ILE A 157 2.92 14.71 9.62
C ILE A 157 4.00 13.74 9.16
N VAL A 158 4.37 13.83 7.90
CA VAL A 158 5.48 13.08 7.30
C VAL A 158 6.61 14.05 6.97
N THR A 159 7.77 13.82 7.54
CA THR A 159 9.02 14.51 7.23
C THR A 159 9.99 13.54 6.55
N ASN A 160 11.19 14.00 6.17
CA ASN A 160 12.23 13.12 5.62
C ASN A 160 12.66 12.00 6.59
N ASP A 161 12.57 12.27 7.91
CA ASP A 161 13.16 11.41 8.94
C ASP A 161 12.11 10.70 9.81
N ALA A 162 10.87 11.17 9.80
CA ALA A 162 9.85 10.70 10.72
C ALA A 162 8.43 10.82 10.19
N ARG A 163 7.56 9.94 10.73
CA ARG A 163 6.12 10.06 10.66
C ARG A 163 5.59 10.18 12.09
N MET A 164 4.72 11.15 12.33
CA MET A 164 4.19 11.41 13.66
C MET A 164 2.76 11.91 13.61
N ILE A 165 2.00 11.64 14.66
CA ILE A 165 0.67 12.21 14.88
C ILE A 165 0.77 13.23 15.98
N LYS A 166 0.37 14.46 15.68
CA LYS A 166 0.45 15.60 16.61
C LYS A 166 -0.74 16.54 16.45
N ARG A 167 -1.09 17.23 17.52
CA ARG A 167 -1.99 18.37 17.46
C ARG A 167 -1.20 19.58 16.99
N CYS A 168 -1.67 20.25 15.93
CA CYS A 168 -0.93 21.28 15.24
C CYS A 168 -1.48 22.67 15.50
N TYR A 169 -0.59 23.61 15.74
CA TYR A 169 -0.92 25.01 15.96
C TYR A 169 -0.07 25.90 15.06
N HIS A 170 -0.64 27.02 14.64
CA HIS A 170 0.14 28.08 13.99
C HIS A 170 1.08 28.73 14.99
N ASP A 171 2.31 29.03 14.58
CA ASP A 171 3.16 29.92 15.34
C ASP A 171 2.69 31.37 15.13
N ASN A 172 2.66 32.14 16.24
CA ASN A 172 2.19 33.53 16.21
C ASN A 172 3.24 34.51 15.63
N ASN A 173 4.51 34.11 15.63
CA ASN A 173 5.63 34.97 15.25
C ASN A 173 6.25 34.59 13.90
N ASP A 174 6.19 33.31 13.53
CA ASP A 174 6.72 32.80 12.28
C ASP A 174 5.66 31.95 11.51
N PRO A 175 5.12 32.48 10.40
CA PRO A 175 4.13 31.76 9.61
C PRO A 175 4.66 30.48 8.95
N ASN A 176 5.99 30.27 8.94
CA ASN A 176 6.61 29.07 8.37
C ASN A 176 6.72 27.92 9.39
N LEU A 177 6.40 28.17 10.65
CA LEU A 177 6.46 27.15 11.69
C LEU A 177 5.08 26.56 12.00
N ILE A 178 5.08 25.27 12.32
CA ILE A 178 3.95 24.51 12.87
C ILE A 178 4.38 24.02 14.23
N TRP A 179 3.67 24.43 15.29
CA TRP A 179 3.84 23.86 16.63
C TRP A 179 3.15 22.52 16.73
N CYS A 180 3.94 21.51 17.04
CA CYS A 180 3.50 20.14 17.24
C CYS A 180 3.37 19.86 18.74
N VAL A 181 2.17 19.56 19.17
CA VAL A 181 1.82 19.31 20.59
C VAL A 181 1.30 17.89 20.75
N SER A 182 1.69 17.25 21.82
CA SER A 182 1.19 15.95 22.25
C SER A 182 1.08 15.91 23.78
N PRO A 183 0.08 15.16 24.34
CA PRO A 183 -0.12 15.15 25.79
C PRO A 183 1.10 14.67 26.58
N ASN A 184 1.83 13.68 26.04
CA ASN A 184 2.85 12.94 26.79
C ASN A 184 4.29 13.37 26.51
N TYR A 185 4.52 14.33 25.60
CA TYR A 185 5.85 14.78 25.23
C TYR A 185 5.91 16.31 25.09
N PRO A 186 7.08 16.92 25.27
CA PRO A 186 7.25 18.35 25.05
C PRO A 186 6.85 18.78 23.64
N SER A 187 6.23 19.94 23.54
CA SER A 187 5.89 20.55 22.26
C SER A 187 7.16 21.08 21.56
N PHE A 188 7.15 21.04 20.23
CA PHE A 188 8.25 21.50 19.41
C PHE A 188 7.76 22.07 18.08
N PRO A 189 8.47 23.03 17.48
CA PRO A 189 8.13 23.54 16.15
C PRO A 189 8.75 22.69 15.06
N ILE A 190 8.04 22.62 13.91
CA ILE A 190 8.55 22.06 12.65
C ILE A 190 8.43 23.14 11.57
N ASN A 191 9.46 23.26 10.74
CA ASN A 191 9.38 24.13 9.57
C ASN A 191 8.48 23.48 8.50
N LYS A 192 7.58 24.26 7.91
CA LYS A 192 6.69 23.79 6.82
C LYS A 192 7.44 23.22 5.62
N ASN A 193 8.66 23.71 5.38
CA ASN A 193 9.51 23.21 4.30
C ASN A 193 10.05 21.79 4.56
N ASP A 194 10.08 21.36 5.80
CA ASP A 194 10.53 20.01 6.18
C ASP A 194 9.37 19.00 6.12
N VAL A 195 8.13 19.46 5.92
CA VAL A 195 6.95 18.62 5.80
C VAL A 195 6.82 18.11 4.36
N CYS A 196 7.03 16.81 4.18
CA CYS A 196 6.87 16.14 2.89
C CYS A 196 5.41 15.88 2.55
N ALA A 197 4.62 15.45 3.55
CA ALA A 197 3.18 15.24 3.41
C ALA A 197 2.46 15.54 4.74
N LEU A 198 1.22 16.02 4.62
CA LEU A 198 0.36 16.37 5.74
C LEU A 198 -1.01 15.74 5.53
N PHE A 199 -1.51 15.08 6.57
CA PHE A 199 -2.82 14.44 6.55
C PHE A 199 -3.60 14.83 7.81
N LYS A 200 -4.82 15.33 7.63
CA LYS A 200 -5.71 15.63 8.76
C LYS A 200 -6.33 14.35 9.29
N VAL A 201 -6.22 14.10 10.58
CA VAL A 201 -6.95 13.01 11.24
C VAL A 201 -8.42 13.38 11.33
N VAL A 202 -9.29 12.52 10.80
CA VAL A 202 -10.75 12.78 10.73
C VAL A 202 -11.57 11.80 11.54
N ASN A 203 -11.03 10.63 11.83
CA ASN A 203 -11.66 9.65 12.73
C ASN A 203 -10.63 8.70 13.32
N ARG A 204 -11.06 7.96 14.36
CA ARG A 204 -10.32 6.92 15.04
C ARG A 204 -11.18 5.66 15.16
N ILE A 205 -10.57 4.52 14.98
CA ILE A 205 -11.14 3.20 15.29
C ILE A 205 -10.33 2.65 16.45
N GLU A 206 -10.99 2.45 17.58
CA GLU A 206 -10.38 1.84 18.76
C GLU A 206 -10.18 0.35 18.56
N THR A 207 -9.01 -0.14 18.95
CA THR A 207 -8.71 -1.57 19.00
C THR A 207 -8.63 -2.00 20.47
N PHE A 208 -9.23 -3.15 20.80
CA PHE A 208 -9.26 -3.70 22.15
C PHE A 208 -8.21 -4.81 22.32
#